data_18caf39a4122dd12a6e0e4b45d496936
#
_entry.id   18caf39a4122dd12a6e0e4b45d496936
#
_cell.length_a   1.000
_cell.length_b   1.000
_cell.length_c   1.000
_cell.angle_alpha   90.00
_cell.angle_beta   90.00
_cell.angle_gamma   90.00
#
_symmetry.space_group_name_H-M   'P 1'
#
loop_
_entity.id
_entity.type
_entity.pdbx_description
1 polymer ?
#
loop_
_entity_poly.entity_id
_entity_poly.type
_entity_poly.pdbx_seq_one_letter_code
_entity_poly.pdbx_strand_id
1 'polypeptide(L)'
;MEKNQIVRIKYCDYAGLCSECVRFSVSGMKIISGTAHRELAERIAQSVGIQLTNVTVNTFPDGESFVKINENIRGKDVFLIQPTCPPTNHNIMELCVMVDAARRASAGRITAVVPFFGYARQDRKDQPRVPITAKLVANLLTAAGVDRVLTMDLHAAQIQGFFDIPVDHLYAAPVLIRHLREHYVKDLKKLVVVSPDVGGVKMARAYSD
;
A
#
# COMPACT_ATOMS: atom_id res chain seq x y z
N MET A 1 -4.39 -22.54 22.73
CA MET A 1 -3.64 -21.40 23.30
C MET A 1 -2.68 -20.93 22.21
N GLU A 2 -3.10 -19.91 21.42
CA GLU A 2 -2.22 -19.30 20.43
C GLU A 2 -1.10 -18.54 21.16
N LYS A 3 0.15 -18.92 20.88
CA LYS A 3 1.30 -18.19 21.39
C LYS A 3 1.30 -16.79 20.79
N ASN A 4 1.18 -15.77 21.63
CA ASN A 4 1.36 -14.37 21.21
C ASN A 4 2.75 -14.21 20.58
N GLN A 5 2.80 -14.15 19.26
CA GLN A 5 4.02 -13.91 18.52
C GLN A 5 4.32 -12.41 18.58
N ILE A 6 5.34 -12.03 19.35
CA ILE A 6 5.79 -10.63 19.46
C ILE A 6 6.90 -10.43 18.43
N VAL A 7 6.66 -9.63 17.42
CA VAL A 7 7.68 -9.23 16.45
C VAL A 7 8.40 -7.98 16.98
N ARG A 8 9.73 -8.07 17.09
CA ARG A 8 10.59 -6.92 17.43
C ARG A 8 11.08 -6.28 16.13
N ILE A 9 10.54 -5.14 15.78
CA ILE A 9 11.04 -4.32 14.67
C ILE A 9 12.06 -3.34 15.27
N LYS A 10 13.33 -3.43 14.86
CA LYS A 10 14.33 -2.41 15.18
C LYS A 10 14.08 -1.21 14.28
N TYR A 11 13.61 -0.14 14.86
CA TYR A 11 13.55 1.15 14.19
C TYR A 11 14.85 1.89 14.49
N CYS A 12 15.66 2.15 13.47
CA CYS A 12 16.76 3.10 13.58
C CYS A 12 16.27 4.44 13.06
N ASP A 13 16.32 5.46 13.90
CA ASP A 13 16.06 6.83 13.48
C ASP A 13 17.22 7.39 12.66
N TYR A 14 17.05 8.57 12.09
CA TYR A 14 17.99 9.26 11.20
C TYR A 14 19.36 9.53 11.85
N ALA A 15 19.47 9.39 13.17
CA ALA A 15 20.70 9.70 13.95
C ALA A 15 21.49 8.45 14.37
N GLY A 16 21.08 7.24 13.96
CA GLY A 16 21.79 6.01 14.29
C GLY A 16 21.65 5.56 15.75
N LEU A 17 20.80 6.21 16.54
CA LEU A 17 20.48 5.82 17.89
C LEU A 17 19.34 4.81 17.86
N CYS A 18 19.62 3.60 18.33
CA CYS A 18 18.63 2.54 18.48
C CYS A 18 17.72 2.87 19.67
N SER A 19 16.66 3.65 19.43
CA SER A 19 15.63 3.90 20.43
C SER A 19 14.58 2.80 20.36
N GLU A 20 14.39 2.15 21.46
CA GLU A 20 13.33 1.20 21.86
C GLU A 20 12.72 0.27 20.80
N CYS A 21 12.87 -1.03 21.03
CA CYS A 21 12.10 -2.06 20.34
C CYS A 21 10.60 -1.85 20.58
N VAL A 22 9.88 -1.29 19.62
CA VAL A 22 8.42 -1.25 19.69
C VAL A 22 7.92 -2.70 19.55
N ARG A 23 7.23 -3.17 20.59
CA ARG A 23 6.62 -4.50 20.59
C ARG A 23 5.24 -4.40 19.96
N PHE A 24 5.07 -4.96 18.78
CA PHE A 24 3.75 -5.14 18.18
C PHE A 24 3.28 -6.57 18.40
N SER A 25 2.05 -6.74 18.88
CA SER A 25 1.40 -8.02 18.83
C SER A 25 0.81 -8.21 17.43
N VAL A 26 1.36 -9.16 16.67
CA VAL A 26 0.81 -9.57 15.36
C VAL A 26 -0.31 -10.62 15.50
N SER A 27 -0.65 -10.95 16.74
CA SER A 27 -1.76 -11.85 17.05
C SER A 27 -3.07 -11.21 16.57
N GLY A 28 -3.66 -11.82 15.57
CA GLY A 28 -4.90 -11.31 14.96
C GLY A 28 -4.72 -10.58 13.64
N MET A 29 -3.49 -10.33 13.17
CA MET A 29 -3.24 -9.76 11.86
C MET A 29 -3.30 -10.84 10.76
N LYS A 30 -3.90 -10.50 9.63
CA LYS A 30 -3.94 -11.32 8.42
C LYS A 30 -3.52 -10.48 7.22
N ILE A 31 -2.65 -11.03 6.37
CA ILE A 31 -2.23 -10.40 5.11
C ILE A 31 -2.76 -11.23 3.95
N ILE A 32 -3.49 -10.59 3.06
CA ILE A 32 -4.03 -11.18 1.84
C ILE A 32 -3.40 -10.48 0.65
N SER A 33 -2.95 -11.25 -0.33
CA SER A 33 -2.42 -10.74 -1.59
C SER A 33 -3.47 -10.82 -2.69
N GLY A 34 -3.64 -9.74 -3.44
CA GLY A 34 -4.21 -9.84 -4.77
C GLY A 34 -3.20 -10.32 -5.80
N THR A 35 -3.60 -10.31 -7.07
CA THR A 35 -2.80 -10.88 -8.18
C THR A 35 -1.76 -9.91 -8.73
N ALA A 36 -1.89 -8.60 -8.52
CA ALA A 36 -1.04 -7.59 -9.16
C ALA A 36 0.44 -7.71 -8.79
N HIS A 37 0.78 -8.09 -7.53
CA HIS A 37 2.16 -8.23 -7.11
C HIS A 37 2.31 -9.14 -5.89
N ARG A 38 2.12 -10.44 -6.09
CA ARG A 38 2.18 -11.44 -5.01
C ARG A 38 3.53 -11.48 -4.30
N GLU A 39 4.63 -11.37 -5.04
CA GLU A 39 5.98 -11.36 -4.46
C GLU A 39 6.19 -10.22 -3.44
N LEU A 40 5.66 -9.02 -3.71
CA LEU A 40 5.70 -7.92 -2.75
C LEU A 40 4.96 -8.28 -1.46
N ALA A 41 3.76 -8.87 -1.58
CA ALA A 41 2.98 -9.28 -0.43
C ALA A 41 3.68 -10.37 0.40
N GLU A 42 4.36 -11.33 -0.25
CA GLU A 42 5.15 -12.37 0.40
C GLU A 42 6.34 -11.76 1.16
N ARG A 43 7.06 -10.81 0.57
CA ARG A 43 8.16 -10.10 1.23
C ARG A 43 7.69 -9.27 2.42
N ILE A 44 6.53 -8.61 2.31
CA ILE A 44 5.93 -7.87 3.43
C ILE A 44 5.55 -8.84 4.55
N ALA A 45 4.86 -9.94 4.24
CA ALA A 45 4.47 -10.95 5.21
C ALA A 45 5.68 -11.54 5.93
N GLN A 46 6.74 -11.86 5.19
CA GLN A 46 8.01 -12.33 5.75
C GLN A 46 8.66 -11.29 6.68
N SER A 47 8.68 -10.02 6.28
CA SER A 47 9.24 -8.93 7.09
C SER A 47 8.47 -8.71 8.40
N VAL A 48 7.15 -8.91 8.37
CA VAL A 48 6.26 -8.84 9.55
C VAL A 48 6.32 -10.13 10.39
N GLY A 49 6.87 -11.22 9.85
CA GLY A 49 7.00 -12.50 10.55
C GLY A 49 5.70 -13.33 10.56
N ILE A 50 4.83 -13.15 9.56
CA ILE A 50 3.60 -13.95 9.39
C ILE A 50 3.55 -14.56 8.00
N GLN A 51 2.67 -15.54 7.81
CA GLN A 51 2.39 -16.10 6.49
C GLN A 51 1.24 -15.38 5.81
N LEU A 52 1.24 -15.37 4.47
CA LEU A 52 0.08 -14.93 3.72
C LEU A 52 -1.13 -15.82 4.03
N THR A 53 -2.26 -15.19 4.20
CA THR A 53 -3.56 -15.88 4.32
C THR A 53 -3.86 -16.63 3.04
N ASN A 54 -4.32 -17.87 3.17
CA ASN A 54 -4.68 -18.69 2.02
C ASN A 54 -5.98 -18.15 1.38
N VAL A 55 -5.87 -17.71 0.13
CA VAL A 55 -6.98 -17.21 -0.68
C VAL A 55 -6.90 -17.77 -2.09
N THR A 56 -8.06 -17.99 -2.68
CA THR A 56 -8.20 -18.28 -4.11
C THR A 56 -8.65 -17.00 -4.80
N VAL A 57 -7.83 -16.50 -5.70
CA VAL A 57 -8.16 -15.36 -6.57
C VAL A 57 -8.04 -15.85 -8.01
N ASN A 58 -9.13 -15.81 -8.75
CA ASN A 58 -9.22 -16.27 -10.12
C ASN A 58 -9.94 -15.22 -10.97
N THR A 59 -9.75 -15.30 -12.27
CA THR A 59 -10.52 -14.55 -13.26
C THR A 59 -11.36 -15.53 -14.07
N PHE A 60 -12.65 -15.27 -14.18
CA PHE A 60 -13.52 -16.05 -15.06
C PHE A 60 -13.21 -15.76 -16.55
N PRO A 61 -13.64 -16.65 -17.49
CA PRO A 61 -13.36 -16.45 -18.91
C PRO A 61 -13.91 -15.14 -19.49
N ASP A 62 -14.93 -14.57 -18.90
CA ASP A 62 -15.53 -13.27 -19.24
C ASP A 62 -14.80 -12.07 -18.62
N GLY A 63 -13.76 -12.32 -17.80
CA GLY A 63 -12.92 -11.28 -17.19
C GLY A 63 -13.35 -10.87 -15.77
N GLU A 64 -14.41 -11.47 -15.22
CA GLU A 64 -14.84 -11.18 -13.85
C GLU A 64 -13.87 -11.78 -12.81
N SER A 65 -13.61 -11.01 -11.74
CA SER A 65 -12.77 -11.48 -10.63
C SER A 65 -13.56 -12.31 -9.64
N PHE A 66 -13.01 -13.45 -9.25
CA PHE A 66 -13.53 -14.33 -8.19
C PHE A 66 -12.52 -14.38 -7.04
N VAL A 67 -13.03 -14.16 -5.81
CA VAL A 67 -12.22 -14.22 -4.58
C VAL A 67 -12.86 -15.13 -3.56
N LYS A 68 -12.08 -16.07 -3.00
CA LYS A 68 -12.48 -16.92 -1.88
C LYS A 68 -11.38 -16.92 -0.83
N ILE A 69 -11.73 -16.52 0.39
CA ILE A 69 -10.85 -16.61 1.55
C ILE A 69 -10.99 -17.99 2.17
N ASN A 70 -9.90 -18.76 2.20
CA ASN A 70 -9.90 -20.17 2.63
C ASN A 70 -9.59 -20.35 4.13
N GLU A 71 -9.39 -19.25 4.86
CA GLU A 71 -9.11 -19.25 6.29
C GLU A 71 -10.15 -18.43 7.07
N ASN A 72 -10.25 -18.70 8.36
CA ASN A 72 -11.10 -17.90 9.25
C ASN A 72 -10.39 -16.54 9.56
N ILE A 73 -11.03 -15.46 9.13
CA ILE A 73 -10.55 -14.08 9.36
C ILE A 73 -11.52 -13.26 10.24
N ARG A 74 -12.52 -13.91 10.84
CA ARG A 74 -13.51 -13.23 11.68
C ARG A 74 -12.85 -12.47 12.84
N GLY A 75 -13.18 -11.19 12.96
CA GLY A 75 -12.64 -10.29 13.98
C GLY A 75 -11.16 -9.97 13.84
N LYS A 76 -10.50 -10.41 12.77
CA LYS A 76 -9.07 -10.15 12.52
C LYS A 76 -8.85 -8.79 11.87
N ASP A 77 -7.63 -8.24 12.05
CA ASP A 77 -7.14 -7.06 11.35
C ASP A 77 -6.54 -7.52 10.01
N VAL A 78 -7.21 -7.18 8.92
CA VAL A 78 -6.92 -7.71 7.57
C VAL A 78 -6.27 -6.64 6.72
N PHE A 79 -5.09 -6.94 6.16
CA PHE A 79 -4.36 -6.11 5.22
C PHE A 79 -4.46 -6.73 3.83
N LEU A 80 -5.10 -6.03 2.90
CA LEU A 80 -5.27 -6.45 1.51
C LEU A 80 -4.20 -5.74 0.66
N ILE A 81 -3.20 -6.47 0.18
CA ILE A 81 -2.10 -5.90 -0.60
C ILE A 81 -2.42 -6.05 -2.09
N GLN A 82 -2.73 -4.93 -2.73
CA GLN A 82 -3.05 -4.87 -4.16
C GLN A 82 -2.63 -3.52 -4.76
N PRO A 83 -1.44 -3.42 -5.36
CA PRO A 83 -1.11 -2.29 -6.20
C PRO A 83 -2.12 -2.17 -7.36
N THR A 84 -2.60 -0.97 -7.64
CA THR A 84 -3.54 -0.76 -8.74
C THR A 84 -2.84 -0.23 -10.00
N CYS A 85 -1.65 -0.79 -10.29
CA CYS A 85 -0.91 -0.60 -11.54
C CYS A 85 -1.61 -1.32 -12.71
N PRO A 86 -1.13 -1.17 -13.95
CA PRO A 86 -1.71 -1.87 -15.09
C PRO A 86 -1.72 -3.42 -14.90
N PRO A 87 -2.84 -4.09 -15.24
CA PRO A 87 -4.08 -3.57 -15.80
C PRO A 87 -4.97 -2.91 -14.73
N THR A 88 -4.98 -1.57 -14.70
CA THR A 88 -5.48 -0.75 -13.60
C THR A 88 -6.93 -1.03 -13.23
N ASN A 89 -7.83 -1.11 -14.22
CA ASN A 89 -9.25 -1.34 -13.97
C ASN A 89 -9.52 -2.71 -13.36
N HIS A 90 -8.83 -3.74 -13.85
CA HIS A 90 -8.91 -5.09 -13.29
C HIS A 90 -8.45 -5.10 -11.84
N ASN A 91 -7.28 -4.53 -11.55
CA ASN A 91 -6.70 -4.53 -10.20
C ASN A 91 -7.52 -3.72 -9.19
N ILE A 92 -8.18 -2.63 -9.62
CA ILE A 92 -9.09 -1.87 -8.76
C ILE A 92 -10.34 -2.71 -8.45
N MET A 93 -10.94 -3.35 -9.47
CA MET A 93 -12.13 -4.17 -9.26
C MET A 93 -11.81 -5.41 -8.42
N GLU A 94 -10.69 -6.09 -8.68
CA GLU A 94 -10.22 -7.21 -7.86
C GLU A 94 -10.08 -6.79 -6.40
N LEU A 95 -9.45 -5.62 -6.12
CA LEU A 95 -9.35 -5.10 -4.76
C LEU A 95 -10.73 -4.88 -4.13
N CYS A 96 -11.68 -4.30 -4.85
CA CYS A 96 -13.05 -4.11 -4.33
C CYS A 96 -13.73 -5.45 -3.99
N VAL A 97 -13.56 -6.47 -4.84
CA VAL A 97 -14.09 -7.82 -4.60
C VAL A 97 -13.42 -8.47 -3.39
N MET A 98 -12.09 -8.29 -3.22
CA MET A 98 -11.35 -8.78 -2.05
C MET A 98 -11.87 -8.12 -0.76
N VAL A 99 -12.13 -6.81 -0.80
CA VAL A 99 -12.67 -6.05 0.34
C VAL A 99 -14.05 -6.56 0.72
N ASP A 100 -14.97 -6.75 -0.25
CA ASP A 100 -16.30 -7.29 0.00
C ASP A 100 -16.23 -8.71 0.58
N ALA A 101 -15.37 -9.57 0.05
CA ALA A 101 -15.15 -10.91 0.58
C ALA A 101 -14.67 -10.88 2.05
N ALA A 102 -13.72 -9.99 2.39
CA ALA A 102 -13.22 -9.85 3.76
C ALA A 102 -14.30 -9.31 4.71
N ARG A 103 -15.10 -8.33 4.26
CA ARG A 103 -16.22 -7.76 5.00
C ARG A 103 -17.30 -8.82 5.29
N ARG A 104 -17.67 -9.62 4.29
CA ARG A 104 -18.66 -10.72 4.45
C ARG A 104 -18.13 -11.86 5.31
N ALA A 105 -16.80 -12.05 5.36
CA ALA A 105 -16.14 -12.97 6.28
C ALA A 105 -16.02 -12.40 7.71
N SER A 106 -16.60 -11.23 7.99
CA SER A 106 -16.61 -10.55 9.29
C SER A 106 -15.20 -10.19 9.78
N ALA A 107 -14.31 -9.71 8.90
CA ALA A 107 -13.07 -9.10 9.33
C ALA A 107 -13.36 -7.98 10.34
N GLY A 108 -12.48 -7.79 11.32
CA GLY A 108 -12.66 -6.77 12.35
C GLY A 108 -12.26 -5.37 11.86
N ARG A 109 -11.26 -5.30 10.99
CA ARG A 109 -10.83 -4.09 10.28
C ARG A 109 -10.21 -4.49 8.95
N ILE A 110 -10.42 -3.69 7.92
CA ILE A 110 -9.90 -3.92 6.58
C ILE A 110 -9.04 -2.73 6.16
N THR A 111 -7.74 -2.96 6.00
CA THR A 111 -6.79 -1.99 5.48
C THR A 111 -6.42 -2.33 4.05
N ALA A 112 -6.72 -1.45 3.10
CA ALA A 112 -6.26 -1.57 1.73
C ALA A 112 -4.82 -1.03 1.62
N VAL A 113 -3.87 -1.91 1.30
CA VAL A 113 -2.47 -1.55 1.04
C VAL A 113 -2.29 -1.43 -0.45
N VAL A 114 -2.23 -0.18 -0.92
CA VAL A 114 -2.20 0.19 -2.35
C VAL A 114 -0.91 0.96 -2.65
N PRO A 115 0.25 0.28 -2.78
CA PRO A 115 1.54 0.93 -3.00
C PRO A 115 1.59 1.79 -4.25
N PHE A 116 0.82 1.43 -5.27
CA PHE A 116 0.59 2.26 -6.44
C PHE A 116 -0.91 2.53 -6.57
N PHE A 117 -1.31 3.82 -6.47
CA PHE A 117 -2.69 4.25 -6.55
C PHE A 117 -3.03 4.66 -7.99
N GLY A 118 -3.76 3.80 -8.69
CA GLY A 118 -4.23 4.05 -10.05
C GLY A 118 -5.14 5.27 -10.13
N TYR A 119 -5.12 5.95 -11.28
CA TYR A 119 -5.86 7.21 -11.52
C TYR A 119 -5.43 8.41 -10.67
N ALA A 120 -4.36 8.32 -9.88
CA ALA A 120 -3.87 9.43 -9.07
C ALA A 120 -3.57 10.70 -9.87
N ARG A 121 -3.24 10.60 -11.16
CA ARG A 121 -3.01 11.74 -12.06
C ARG A 121 -4.28 12.52 -12.43
N GLN A 122 -5.48 11.95 -12.17
CA GLN A 122 -6.77 12.58 -12.42
C GLN A 122 -7.36 13.10 -11.10
N ASP A 123 -6.59 13.94 -10.40
CA ASP A 123 -6.91 14.50 -9.09
C ASP A 123 -7.67 15.84 -9.14
N ARG A 124 -7.78 16.42 -10.33
CA ARG A 124 -8.44 17.72 -10.57
C ARG A 124 -9.03 17.78 -11.97
N LYS A 125 -9.92 18.73 -12.17
CA LYS A 125 -10.39 19.08 -13.51
C LYS A 125 -9.37 20.02 -14.16
N ASP A 126 -8.72 19.55 -15.21
CA ASP A 126 -7.80 20.33 -16.04
C ASP A 126 -8.52 21.01 -17.24
N GLN A 127 -9.74 20.55 -17.53
CA GLN A 127 -10.60 21.09 -18.56
C GLN A 127 -12.10 20.89 -18.21
N PRO A 128 -13.02 21.55 -18.93
CA PRO A 128 -14.45 21.33 -18.71
C PRO A 128 -14.89 19.88 -19.02
N ARG A 129 -15.85 19.37 -18.24
CA ARG A 129 -16.54 18.09 -18.45
C ARG A 129 -15.66 16.83 -18.31
N VAL A 130 -14.53 16.93 -17.61
CA VAL A 130 -13.71 15.78 -17.23
C VAL A 130 -14.02 15.31 -15.81
N PRO A 131 -13.80 14.04 -15.50
CA PRO A 131 -13.97 13.50 -14.14
C PRO A 131 -12.83 13.91 -13.21
N ILE A 132 -13.02 13.66 -11.91
CA ILE A 132 -11.95 13.56 -10.91
C ILE A 132 -11.87 12.09 -10.51
N THR A 133 -11.19 11.29 -11.33
CA THR A 133 -11.24 9.82 -11.19
C THR A 133 -10.52 9.32 -9.94
N ALA A 134 -9.52 10.06 -9.45
CA ALA A 134 -8.90 9.74 -8.16
C ALA A 134 -9.92 9.77 -6.99
N LYS A 135 -10.86 10.75 -6.99
CA LYS A 135 -11.96 10.79 -6.00
C LYS A 135 -12.96 9.66 -6.22
N LEU A 136 -13.27 9.32 -7.48
CA LEU A 136 -14.13 8.18 -7.78
C LEU A 136 -13.56 6.88 -7.21
N VAL A 137 -12.27 6.60 -7.43
CA VAL A 137 -11.61 5.40 -6.89
C VAL A 137 -11.63 5.41 -5.35
N ALA A 138 -11.35 6.55 -4.71
CA ALA A 138 -11.45 6.68 -3.26
C ALA A 138 -12.86 6.32 -2.75
N ASN A 139 -13.90 6.82 -3.42
CA ASN A 139 -15.29 6.52 -3.07
C ASN A 139 -15.63 5.04 -3.27
N LEU A 140 -15.14 4.40 -4.35
CA LEU A 140 -15.37 2.96 -4.60
C LEU A 140 -14.76 2.10 -3.50
N LEU A 141 -13.52 2.37 -3.08
CA LEU A 141 -12.86 1.64 -2.00
C LEU A 141 -13.59 1.83 -0.66
N THR A 142 -14.00 3.05 -0.35
CA THR A 142 -14.79 3.34 0.86
C THR A 142 -16.14 2.63 0.83
N ALA A 143 -16.85 2.66 -0.30
CA ALA A 143 -18.14 1.99 -0.47
C ALA A 143 -18.02 0.46 -0.40
N ALA A 144 -16.93 -0.12 -0.91
CA ALA A 144 -16.64 -1.55 -0.77
C ALA A 144 -16.47 -1.96 0.70
N GLY A 145 -16.04 -1.06 1.58
CA GLY A 145 -15.92 -1.29 3.01
C GLY A 145 -14.50 -1.30 3.54
N VAL A 146 -13.60 -0.55 2.92
CA VAL A 146 -12.26 -0.29 3.45
C VAL A 146 -12.38 0.64 4.66
N ASP A 147 -11.70 0.28 5.76
CA ASP A 147 -11.65 1.09 6.98
C ASP A 147 -10.43 2.02 7.02
N ARG A 148 -9.37 1.69 6.29
CA ARG A 148 -8.12 2.45 6.20
C ARG A 148 -7.41 2.18 4.88
N VAL A 149 -6.74 3.17 4.34
CA VAL A 149 -5.87 3.03 3.17
C VAL A 149 -4.42 3.28 3.57
N LEU A 150 -3.50 2.42 3.11
CA LEU A 150 -2.07 2.64 3.16
C LEU A 150 -1.56 2.72 1.72
N THR A 151 -0.92 3.81 1.36
CA THR A 151 -0.41 4.05 0.01
C THR A 151 0.99 4.65 0.04
N MET A 152 1.66 4.70 -1.11
CA MET A 152 3.01 5.22 -1.23
C MET A 152 3.11 6.19 -2.40
N ASP A 153 3.86 7.29 -2.21
CA ASP A 153 4.20 8.28 -3.24
C ASP A 153 3.01 8.67 -4.14
N LEU A 154 1.94 9.15 -3.52
CA LEU A 154 0.79 9.67 -4.27
C LEU A 154 1.25 10.76 -5.23
N HIS A 155 0.71 10.75 -6.44
CA HIS A 155 0.97 11.78 -7.46
C HIS A 155 0.80 13.21 -6.91
N ALA A 156 -0.19 13.40 -6.05
CA ALA A 156 -0.43 14.63 -5.33
C ALA A 156 -0.87 14.30 -3.90
N ALA A 157 -0.21 14.86 -2.89
CA ALA A 157 -0.45 14.55 -1.48
C ALA A 157 -1.89 14.87 -1.03
N GLN A 158 -2.54 15.87 -1.65
CA GLN A 158 -3.92 16.24 -1.36
C GLN A 158 -4.95 15.15 -1.69
N ILE A 159 -4.59 14.11 -2.46
CA ILE A 159 -5.47 12.95 -2.71
C ILE A 159 -5.90 12.26 -1.41
N GLN A 160 -5.09 12.36 -0.34
CA GLN A 160 -5.48 11.89 0.99
C GLN A 160 -6.82 12.48 1.45
N GLY A 161 -7.08 13.74 1.11
CA GLY A 161 -8.35 14.43 1.43
C GLY A 161 -9.55 13.96 0.60
N PHE A 162 -9.37 13.04 -0.35
CA PHE A 162 -10.49 12.43 -1.10
C PHE A 162 -11.14 11.28 -0.35
N PHE A 163 -10.51 10.79 0.68
CA PHE A 163 -11.02 9.71 1.52
C PHE A 163 -11.69 10.28 2.77
N ASP A 164 -12.84 9.73 3.13
CA ASP A 164 -13.52 9.99 4.40
C ASP A 164 -13.09 9.02 5.50
N ILE A 165 -12.09 8.18 5.20
CA ILE A 165 -11.45 7.22 6.08
C ILE A 165 -9.96 7.54 6.25
N PRO A 166 -9.29 7.05 7.31
CA PRO A 166 -7.85 7.29 7.52
C PRO A 166 -7.00 6.82 6.35
N VAL A 167 -5.99 7.64 5.98
CA VAL A 167 -5.01 7.34 4.95
C VAL A 167 -3.60 7.49 5.50
N ASP A 168 -2.80 6.44 5.38
CA ASP A 168 -1.37 6.48 5.66
C ASP A 168 -0.62 6.64 4.33
N HIS A 169 -0.05 7.82 4.12
CA HIS A 169 0.74 8.13 2.92
C HIS A 169 2.23 7.99 3.24
N LEU A 170 2.84 6.92 2.77
CA LEU A 170 4.26 6.64 2.92
C LEU A 170 5.07 7.24 1.77
N TYR A 171 6.36 7.46 2.02
CA TYR A 171 7.32 7.93 1.01
C TYR A 171 8.40 6.89 0.81
N ALA A 172 8.73 6.56 -0.45
CA ALA A 172 9.81 5.63 -0.79
C ALA A 172 11.19 6.28 -0.65
N ALA A 173 11.27 7.61 -0.61
CA ALA A 173 12.53 8.36 -0.56
C ALA A 173 13.54 7.84 0.49
N PRO A 174 13.17 7.57 1.76
CA PRO A 174 14.13 7.04 2.74
C PRO A 174 14.75 5.70 2.34
N VAL A 175 13.95 4.83 1.71
CA VAL A 175 14.42 3.51 1.24
C VAL A 175 15.35 3.66 0.05
N LEU A 176 14.96 4.49 -0.92
CA LEU A 176 15.74 4.76 -2.13
C LEU A 176 17.06 5.45 -1.81
N ILE A 177 17.06 6.47 -0.93
CA ILE A 177 18.28 7.17 -0.49
C ILE A 177 19.25 6.20 0.19
N ARG A 178 18.74 5.34 1.08
CA ARG A 178 19.59 4.32 1.72
C ARG A 178 20.24 3.42 0.68
N HIS A 179 19.44 2.86 -0.24
CA HIS A 179 19.92 1.98 -1.30
C HIS A 179 20.96 2.66 -2.19
N LEU A 180 20.73 3.91 -2.58
CA LEU A 180 21.67 4.69 -3.38
C LEU A 180 23.01 4.90 -2.63
N ARG A 181 22.95 5.28 -1.35
CA ARG A 181 24.15 5.47 -0.51
C ARG A 181 24.96 4.19 -0.36
N GLU A 182 24.30 3.06 -0.14
CA GLU A 182 24.98 1.77 0.08
C GLU A 182 25.62 1.20 -1.21
N HIS A 183 25.00 1.42 -2.37
CA HIS A 183 25.39 0.69 -3.57
C HIS A 183 26.00 1.54 -4.68
N TYR A 184 25.68 2.83 -4.76
CA TYR A 184 26.04 3.64 -5.92
C TYR A 184 26.85 4.88 -5.58
N VAL A 185 26.72 5.46 -4.40
CA VAL A 185 27.36 6.73 -4.06
C VAL A 185 28.64 6.51 -3.29
N LYS A 186 29.80 6.64 -3.99
CA LYS A 186 31.13 6.60 -3.39
C LYS A 186 31.56 7.94 -2.80
N ASP A 187 31.08 9.04 -3.36
CA ASP A 187 31.43 10.41 -2.95
C ASP A 187 30.21 11.33 -3.09
N LEU A 188 29.61 11.67 -1.96
CA LEU A 188 28.42 12.54 -1.90
C LEU A 188 28.66 13.94 -2.50
N LYS A 189 29.91 14.44 -2.47
CA LYS A 189 30.25 15.76 -3.03
C LYS A 189 30.19 15.81 -4.57
N LYS A 190 30.17 14.63 -5.21
CA LYS A 190 30.10 14.52 -6.67
C LYS A 190 28.71 14.08 -7.15
N LEU A 191 27.77 13.89 -6.24
CA LEU A 191 26.41 13.51 -6.58
C LEU A 191 25.62 14.72 -7.09
N VAL A 192 24.96 14.56 -8.22
CA VAL A 192 24.01 15.53 -8.77
C VAL A 192 22.66 14.85 -8.90
N VAL A 193 21.64 15.46 -8.31
CA VAL A 193 20.26 14.99 -8.44
C VAL A 193 19.56 15.82 -9.51
N VAL A 194 19.01 15.18 -10.52
CA VAL A 194 18.34 15.83 -11.65
C VAL A 194 16.87 15.42 -11.69
N SER A 195 15.97 16.40 -11.76
CA SER A 195 14.55 16.15 -12.00
C SER A 195 14.27 16.15 -13.50
N PRO A 196 13.50 15.17 -14.04
CA PRO A 196 13.14 15.12 -15.45
C PRO A 196 12.14 16.20 -15.85
N ASP A 197 11.38 16.73 -14.89
CA ASP A 197 10.35 17.75 -15.12
C ASP A 197 10.17 18.67 -13.90
N VAL A 198 9.34 19.71 -14.05
CA VAL A 198 9.07 20.68 -12.97
C VAL A 198 8.30 20.04 -11.79
N GLY A 199 7.48 19.01 -12.06
CA GLY A 199 6.72 18.32 -11.03
C GLY A 199 7.62 17.56 -10.04
N GLY A 200 8.76 17.04 -10.52
CA GLY A 200 9.73 16.30 -9.71
C GLY A 200 10.73 17.15 -8.92
N VAL A 201 10.74 18.49 -9.09
CA VAL A 201 11.75 19.37 -8.45
C VAL A 201 11.74 19.27 -6.92
N LYS A 202 10.56 19.22 -6.31
CA LYS A 202 10.44 19.07 -4.84
C LYS A 202 11.03 17.76 -4.34
N MET A 203 10.81 16.69 -5.09
CA MET A 203 11.36 15.37 -4.78
C MET A 203 12.88 15.38 -4.98
N ALA A 204 13.39 15.91 -6.10
CA ALA A 204 14.81 16.02 -6.36
C ALA A 204 15.54 16.80 -5.25
N ARG A 205 14.92 17.88 -4.76
CA ARG A 205 15.45 18.65 -3.63
C ARG A 205 15.52 17.80 -2.35
N ALA A 206 14.47 17.08 -2.02
CA ALA A 206 14.45 16.19 -0.85
C ALA A 206 15.48 15.03 -0.92
N TYR A 207 15.96 14.71 -2.13
CA TYR A 207 17.05 13.74 -2.30
C TYR A 207 18.45 14.39 -2.21
N SER A 208 18.55 15.72 -2.40
CA SER A 208 19.84 16.43 -2.36
C SER A 208 20.20 16.95 -0.97
N ASP A 209 19.22 17.18 -0.12
CA ASP A 209 19.37 17.63 1.27
C ASP A 209 19.71 16.43 2.19
#